data_9172fbb1bcd3371f537d875ba308dd6b
#
_entry.id   9172fbb1bcd3371f537d875ba308dd6b
#
_cell.length_a   1.000
_cell.length_b   1.000
_cell.length_c   1.000
_cell.angle_alpha   90.00
_cell.angle_beta   90.00
_cell.angle_gamma   90.00
#
_symmetry.space_group_name_H-M   'P 1'
#
loop_
_entity.id
_entity.type
_entity.pdbx_description
1 polymer ?
#
loop_
_entity_poly.entity_id
_entity_poly.type
_entity_poly.pdbx_seq_one_letter_code
_entity_poly.pdbx_strand_id
1 'polypeptide(L)'
;MENTALATKKAPIHSGGNPEGNSPHLILAKSYWKSHLKPGDIAIDATCGNGNDTLFLSQLLLSDPSSAIFSFDIQPEAIHNTEILLRRHLSPDHFRRVLLHRRSHLDLNAIPLPYSPRLIVYNLGYLPGGNKALTTQADTTLESIRLSLELLADDGALSITCYPGHEEGAREEKALLSFAEALPAKNWSVCFHRWINRPRSPSFFWISHLA
;
A
#
# COMPACT_ATOMS: atom_id res chain seq x y z
N MET A 1 -28.91 -42.39 37.60
CA MET A 1 -27.82 -42.45 36.59
C MET A 1 -27.79 -41.10 35.92
N GLU A 2 -26.95 -40.20 36.47
CA GLU A 2 -26.82 -38.83 35.98
C GLU A 2 -25.71 -38.80 34.91
N ASN A 3 -26.07 -38.29 33.75
CA ASN A 3 -25.17 -38.19 32.63
C ASN A 3 -24.61 -36.74 32.58
N THR A 4 -23.40 -36.54 33.14
CA THR A 4 -22.72 -35.24 33.21
C THR A 4 -22.02 -35.00 31.87
N ALA A 5 -22.58 -34.13 31.03
CA ALA A 5 -21.95 -33.68 29.80
C ALA A 5 -20.79 -32.72 30.14
N LEU A 6 -19.55 -33.13 29.84
CA LEU A 6 -18.38 -32.25 29.90
C LEU A 6 -18.43 -31.23 28.76
N ALA A 7 -18.69 -29.98 29.12
CA ALA A 7 -18.52 -28.84 28.23
C ALA A 7 -17.01 -28.50 28.12
N THR A 8 -16.41 -28.86 27.00
CA THR A 8 -15.05 -28.43 26.65
C THR A 8 -15.04 -26.93 26.31
N LYS A 9 -14.56 -26.09 27.20
CA LYS A 9 -14.23 -24.69 26.95
C LYS A 9 -13.10 -24.66 25.92
N LYS A 10 -13.39 -24.22 24.68
CA LYS A 10 -12.36 -23.83 23.72
C LYS A 10 -11.64 -22.59 24.25
N ALA A 11 -10.35 -22.73 24.51
CA ALA A 11 -9.47 -21.61 24.81
C ALA A 11 -9.45 -20.62 23.64
N PRO A 12 -9.34 -19.30 23.89
CA PRO A 12 -9.22 -18.31 22.82
C PRO A 12 -7.93 -18.56 22.06
N ILE A 13 -8.04 -18.72 20.74
CA ILE A 13 -6.89 -18.75 19.85
C ILE A 13 -6.27 -17.35 19.88
N HIS A 14 -5.18 -17.17 20.60
CA HIS A 14 -4.34 -15.99 20.46
C HIS A 14 -3.89 -15.92 19.00
N SER A 15 -4.34 -14.90 18.30
CA SER A 15 -3.78 -14.47 17.02
C SER A 15 -2.36 -13.97 17.31
N GLY A 16 -1.38 -14.89 17.28
CA GLY A 16 0.03 -14.55 17.24
C GLY A 16 0.25 -13.69 15.99
N GLY A 17 0.56 -12.41 16.18
CA GLY A 17 0.90 -11.51 15.10
C GLY A 17 2.09 -12.11 14.33
N ASN A 18 1.87 -12.47 13.07
CA ASN A 18 2.96 -12.75 12.16
C ASN A 18 3.84 -11.49 12.10
N PRO A 19 5.16 -11.61 12.13
CA PRO A 19 6.04 -10.47 11.92
C PRO A 19 5.66 -9.80 10.60
N GLU A 20 5.52 -8.47 10.61
CA GLU A 20 4.88 -7.63 9.58
C GLU A 20 5.38 -7.81 8.14
N GLY A 21 6.38 -8.62 7.89
CA GLY A 21 6.90 -8.93 6.55
C GLY A 21 6.30 -10.16 5.84
N ASN A 22 5.55 -11.02 6.55
CA ASN A 22 5.10 -12.33 6.04
C ASN A 22 3.59 -12.46 5.84
N SER A 23 2.84 -11.36 5.86
CA SER A 23 1.40 -11.40 5.58
C SER A 23 1.15 -11.73 4.11
N PRO A 24 0.23 -12.67 3.79
CA PRO A 24 0.01 -13.14 2.41
C PRO A 24 -0.27 -12.04 1.40
N HIS A 25 -1.02 -11.00 1.77
CA HIS A 25 -1.31 -9.86 0.91
C HIS A 25 -0.06 -9.03 0.60
N LEU A 26 0.86 -8.84 1.56
CA LEU A 26 2.11 -8.12 1.34
C LEU A 26 3.08 -8.94 0.46
N ILE A 27 3.12 -10.26 0.65
CA ILE A 27 3.90 -11.16 -0.23
C ILE A 27 3.38 -11.05 -1.67
N LEU A 28 2.06 -11.10 -1.84
CA LEU A 28 1.41 -10.96 -3.14
C LEU A 28 1.73 -9.61 -3.78
N ALA A 29 1.50 -8.50 -3.07
CA ALA A 29 1.79 -7.15 -3.56
C ALA A 29 3.26 -7.03 -3.99
N LYS A 30 4.20 -7.43 -3.15
CA LYS A 30 5.64 -7.41 -3.45
C LYS A 30 6.04 -8.28 -4.64
N SER A 31 5.31 -9.38 -4.91
CA SER A 31 5.54 -10.19 -6.11
C SER A 31 5.15 -9.44 -7.39
N TYR A 32 4.03 -8.71 -7.38
CA TYR A 32 3.62 -7.83 -8.46
C TYR A 32 4.65 -6.72 -8.70
N TRP A 33 5.10 -6.04 -7.65
CA TRP A 33 6.10 -4.96 -7.77
C TRP A 33 7.40 -5.45 -8.41
N LYS A 34 7.91 -6.62 -7.96
CA LYS A 34 9.13 -7.23 -8.52
C LYS A 34 9.00 -7.57 -10.00
N SER A 35 7.82 -8.02 -10.44
CA SER A 35 7.61 -8.40 -11.84
C SER A 35 7.35 -7.20 -12.75
N HIS A 36 6.89 -6.08 -12.18
CA HIS A 36 6.46 -4.90 -12.94
C HIS A 36 7.54 -3.82 -13.05
N LEU A 37 8.25 -3.56 -11.95
CA LEU A 37 9.27 -2.51 -11.88
C LEU A 37 10.57 -2.92 -12.59
N LYS A 38 11.21 -1.95 -13.21
CA LYS A 38 12.48 -2.08 -13.94
C LYS A 38 13.49 -1.05 -13.43
N PRO A 39 14.81 -1.31 -13.59
CA PRO A 39 15.84 -0.29 -13.37
C PRO A 39 15.51 1.00 -14.13
N GLY A 40 15.69 2.14 -13.49
CA GLY A 40 15.35 3.45 -14.04
C GLY A 40 13.96 3.95 -13.69
N ASP A 41 13.05 3.11 -13.17
CA ASP A 41 11.69 3.54 -12.84
C ASP A 41 11.61 4.45 -11.62
N ILE A 42 10.54 5.26 -11.57
CA ILE A 42 10.07 5.94 -10.36
C ILE A 42 8.94 5.12 -9.75
N ALA A 43 8.95 4.99 -8.41
CA ALA A 43 7.82 4.51 -7.63
C ALA A 43 7.39 5.54 -6.59
N ILE A 44 6.09 5.56 -6.29
CA ILE A 44 5.49 6.38 -5.23
C ILE A 44 4.90 5.45 -4.18
N ASP A 45 5.22 5.71 -2.90
CA ASP A 45 4.53 5.15 -1.74
C ASP A 45 3.63 6.25 -1.16
N ALA A 46 2.35 6.18 -1.46
CA ALA A 46 1.38 7.22 -1.13
C ALA A 46 0.93 7.21 0.35
N THR A 47 1.32 6.17 1.10
CA THR A 47 0.96 5.94 2.51
C THR A 47 2.10 5.24 3.24
N CYS A 48 3.26 5.89 3.34
CA CYS A 48 4.51 5.20 3.73
C CYS A 48 4.53 4.63 5.15
N GLY A 49 3.74 5.19 6.07
CA GLY A 49 3.61 4.68 7.43
C GLY A 49 4.96 4.50 8.13
N ASN A 50 5.27 3.27 8.55
CA ASN A 50 6.55 2.92 9.16
C ASN A 50 7.69 2.64 8.15
N GLY A 51 7.47 2.86 6.85
CA GLY A 51 8.49 2.83 5.80
C GLY A 51 8.87 1.46 5.24
N ASN A 52 8.17 0.39 5.61
CA ASN A 52 8.52 -0.97 5.18
C ASN A 52 8.42 -1.16 3.66
N ASP A 53 7.40 -0.59 3.04
CA ASP A 53 7.20 -0.69 1.59
C ASP A 53 8.10 0.29 0.84
N THR A 54 8.29 1.50 1.37
CA THR A 54 9.31 2.44 0.88
C THR A 54 10.71 1.81 0.87
N LEU A 55 11.11 1.11 1.95
CA LEU A 55 12.38 0.42 2.01
C LEU A 55 12.48 -0.70 0.95
N PHE A 56 11.42 -1.50 0.82
CA PHE A 56 11.40 -2.58 -0.17
C PHE A 56 11.53 -2.04 -1.61
N LEU A 57 10.77 -0.99 -1.97
CA LEU A 57 10.87 -0.32 -3.26
C LEU A 57 12.27 0.26 -3.50
N SER A 58 12.85 0.85 -2.45
CA SER A 58 14.21 1.41 -2.51
C SER A 58 15.26 0.33 -2.79
N GLN A 59 15.17 -0.81 -2.13
CA GLN A 59 16.07 -1.95 -2.35
C GLN A 59 15.90 -2.56 -3.75
N LEU A 60 14.71 -2.47 -4.32
CA LEU A 60 14.42 -3.01 -5.64
C LEU A 60 14.95 -2.10 -6.77
N LEU A 61 14.84 -0.79 -6.61
CA LEU A 61 15.06 0.17 -7.70
C LEU A 61 16.39 0.94 -7.61
N LEU A 62 16.84 1.31 -6.41
CA LEU A 62 17.90 2.31 -6.25
C LEU A 62 19.32 1.81 -6.58
N SER A 63 19.48 0.58 -7.06
CA SER A 63 20.70 0.14 -7.73
C SER A 63 20.95 0.89 -9.06
N ASP A 64 19.88 1.34 -9.73
CA ASP A 64 19.96 2.20 -10.90
C ASP A 64 19.99 3.68 -10.47
N PRO A 65 20.94 4.49 -10.97
CA PRO A 65 21.09 5.89 -10.55
C PRO A 65 19.95 6.82 -11.02
N SER A 66 19.18 6.43 -12.03
CA SER A 66 18.04 7.21 -12.53
C SER A 66 16.74 6.94 -11.75
N SER A 67 16.70 5.85 -10.96
CA SER A 67 15.53 5.54 -10.14
C SER A 67 15.39 6.46 -8.94
N ALA A 68 14.15 6.76 -8.55
CA ALA A 68 13.81 7.52 -7.36
C ALA A 68 12.52 6.99 -6.71
N ILE A 69 12.41 7.20 -5.40
CA ILE A 69 11.20 6.87 -4.63
C ILE A 69 10.66 8.15 -4.01
N PHE A 70 9.36 8.36 -4.15
CA PHE A 70 8.63 9.45 -3.49
C PHE A 70 7.68 8.84 -2.47
N SER A 71 7.75 9.27 -1.22
CA SER A 71 6.95 8.67 -0.14
C SER A 71 6.18 9.73 0.61
N PHE A 72 4.91 9.47 0.86
CA PHE A 72 3.97 10.41 1.45
C PHE A 72 3.35 9.83 2.71
N ASP A 73 3.17 10.67 3.70
CA ASP A 73 2.29 10.45 4.86
C ASP A 73 1.92 11.80 5.48
N ILE A 74 0.72 11.90 6.05
CA ILE A 74 0.29 13.11 6.76
C ILE A 74 0.85 13.19 8.17
N GLN A 75 1.22 12.03 8.75
CA GLN A 75 1.64 11.92 10.13
C GLN A 75 3.15 12.16 10.27
N PRO A 76 3.60 13.12 11.12
CA PRO A 76 5.01 13.38 11.31
C PRO A 76 5.76 12.16 11.88
N GLU A 77 5.10 11.34 12.71
CA GLU A 77 5.66 10.11 13.26
C GLU A 77 5.95 9.08 12.16
N ALA A 78 5.08 8.96 11.16
CA ALA A 78 5.27 8.06 10.02
C ALA A 78 6.52 8.46 9.22
N ILE A 79 6.64 9.73 8.88
CA ILE A 79 7.81 10.27 8.17
C ILE A 79 9.10 10.05 8.98
N HIS A 80 9.06 10.32 10.29
CA HIS A 80 10.20 10.12 11.19
C HIS A 80 10.63 8.64 11.27
N ASN A 81 9.67 7.73 11.47
CA ASN A 81 9.94 6.29 11.54
C ASN A 81 10.51 5.78 10.21
N THR A 82 9.93 6.20 9.09
CA THR A 82 10.42 5.89 7.74
C THR A 82 11.84 6.39 7.55
N GLU A 83 12.16 7.62 7.92
CA GLU A 83 13.52 8.17 7.81
C GLU A 83 14.54 7.34 8.62
N ILE A 84 14.23 7.00 9.87
CA ILE A 84 15.09 6.17 10.71
C ILE A 84 15.33 4.79 10.07
N LEU A 85 14.27 4.16 9.58
CA LEU A 85 14.35 2.85 8.93
C LEU A 85 15.26 2.91 7.70
N LEU A 86 15.04 3.88 6.82
CA LEU A 86 15.79 4.03 5.58
C LEU A 86 17.27 4.34 5.84
N ARG A 87 17.60 5.25 6.77
CA ARG A 87 18.99 5.56 7.14
C ARG A 87 19.76 4.37 7.70
N ARG A 88 19.05 3.43 8.36
CA ARG A 88 19.66 2.18 8.88
C ARG A 88 20.00 1.18 7.78
N HIS A 89 19.22 1.16 6.69
CA HIS A 89 19.26 0.08 5.70
C HIS A 89 19.76 0.50 4.32
N LEU A 90 19.80 1.79 4.02
CA LEU A 90 20.27 2.31 2.73
C LEU A 90 21.63 3.01 2.86
N SER A 91 22.40 2.97 1.79
CA SER A 91 23.59 3.83 1.66
C SER A 91 23.17 5.31 1.61
N PRO A 92 24.07 6.25 1.95
CA PRO A 92 23.78 7.67 1.81
C PRO A 92 23.35 8.08 0.40
N ASP A 93 23.91 7.45 -0.64
CA ASP A 93 23.58 7.73 -2.04
C ASP A 93 22.16 7.22 -2.40
N HIS A 94 21.78 6.05 -1.92
CA HIS A 94 20.42 5.53 -2.09
C HIS A 94 19.43 6.40 -1.30
N PHE A 95 19.73 6.73 -0.04
CA PHE A 95 18.85 7.54 0.78
C PHE A 95 18.53 8.91 0.17
N ARG A 96 19.51 9.58 -0.49
CA ARG A 96 19.28 10.86 -1.18
C ARG A 96 18.26 10.80 -2.31
N ARG A 97 17.98 9.61 -2.84
CA ARG A 97 17.00 9.37 -3.90
C ARG A 97 15.64 8.90 -3.39
N VAL A 98 15.45 8.91 -2.06
CA VAL A 98 14.13 8.73 -1.44
C VAL A 98 13.66 10.07 -0.91
N LEU A 99 12.59 10.60 -1.49
CA LEU A 99 12.04 11.91 -1.14
C LEU A 99 10.82 11.70 -0.22
N LEU A 100 10.98 12.06 1.05
CA LEU A 100 9.93 11.94 2.06
C LEU A 100 9.11 13.22 2.14
N HIS A 101 7.81 13.13 1.96
CA HIS A 101 6.87 14.24 1.96
C HIS A 101 5.84 14.09 3.07
N ARG A 102 5.88 14.99 4.08
CA ARG A 102 4.81 15.09 5.07
C ARG A 102 3.62 15.84 4.45
N ARG A 103 2.84 15.13 3.62
CA ARG A 103 1.69 15.65 2.88
C ARG A 103 0.64 14.57 2.70
N SER A 104 -0.58 15.00 2.40
CA SER A 104 -1.64 14.09 1.97
C SER A 104 -1.31 13.44 0.63
N HIS A 105 -1.75 12.22 0.43
CA HIS A 105 -1.76 11.56 -0.88
C HIS A 105 -2.62 12.32 -1.92
N LEU A 106 -3.45 13.27 -1.50
CA LEU A 106 -4.13 14.20 -2.42
C LEU A 106 -3.17 15.19 -3.12
N ASP A 107 -1.98 15.39 -2.57
CA ASP A 107 -0.99 16.33 -3.08
C ASP A 107 0.03 15.68 -4.03
N LEU A 108 -0.21 14.45 -4.51
CA LEU A 108 0.72 13.72 -5.38
C LEU A 108 1.11 14.52 -6.64
N ASN A 109 0.16 15.20 -7.24
CA ASN A 109 0.36 16.02 -8.45
C ASN A 109 1.04 17.37 -8.17
N ALA A 110 1.16 17.79 -6.89
CA ALA A 110 1.82 19.02 -6.51
C ALA A 110 3.36 18.89 -6.38
N ILE A 111 3.89 17.67 -6.54
CA ILE A 111 5.32 17.39 -6.48
C ILE A 111 5.86 17.27 -7.91
N PRO A 112 6.92 18.03 -8.27
CA PRO A 112 7.53 17.87 -9.57
C PRO A 112 8.25 16.51 -9.66
N LEU A 113 7.72 15.64 -10.51
CA LEU A 113 8.34 14.37 -10.85
C LEU A 113 9.20 14.55 -12.11
N PRO A 114 10.39 13.94 -12.20
CA PRO A 114 11.21 14.02 -13.41
C PRO A 114 10.55 13.33 -14.60
N TYR A 115 9.74 12.31 -14.37
CA TYR A 115 8.89 11.59 -15.33
C TYR A 115 7.78 10.82 -14.60
N SER A 116 6.82 10.29 -15.34
CA SER A 116 5.66 9.58 -14.79
C SER A 116 6.07 8.32 -14.03
N PRO A 117 5.50 8.06 -12.84
CA PRO A 117 5.81 6.88 -12.05
C PRO A 117 5.26 5.61 -12.70
N ARG A 118 6.04 4.53 -12.64
CA ARG A 118 5.60 3.21 -13.09
C ARG A 118 4.73 2.50 -12.05
N LEU A 119 4.90 2.81 -10.79
CA LEU A 119 4.14 2.21 -9.70
C LEU A 119 3.76 3.26 -8.65
N ILE A 120 2.49 3.25 -8.26
CA ILE A 120 2.02 3.99 -7.08
C ILE A 120 1.38 2.99 -6.12
N VAL A 121 1.84 2.99 -4.86
CA VAL A 121 1.43 2.05 -3.81
C VAL A 121 0.59 2.75 -2.76
N TYR A 122 -0.49 2.10 -2.35
CA TYR A 122 -1.34 2.48 -1.24
C TYR A 122 -1.52 1.32 -0.27
N ASN A 123 -1.32 1.57 1.01
CA ASN A 123 -1.78 0.73 2.11
C ASN A 123 -2.81 1.52 2.91
N LEU A 124 -4.09 1.27 2.63
CA LEU A 124 -5.20 2.04 3.19
C LEU A 124 -5.47 1.61 4.64
N GLY A 125 -5.75 2.58 5.51
CA GLY A 125 -6.01 2.31 6.91
C GLY A 125 -5.31 3.30 7.84
N TYR A 126 -4.89 2.84 8.99
CA TYR A 126 -4.19 3.64 10.01
C TYR A 126 -2.76 3.16 10.22
N LEU A 127 -1.91 4.06 10.73
CA LEU A 127 -0.52 3.74 11.06
C LEU A 127 -0.47 2.65 12.15
N PRO A 128 0.18 1.49 11.89
CA PRO A 128 0.37 0.47 12.92
C PRO A 128 1.09 1.02 14.15
N GLY A 129 0.48 0.86 15.32
CA GLY A 129 0.98 1.45 16.59
C GLY A 129 0.61 2.93 16.79
N GLY A 130 0.02 3.59 15.81
CA GLY A 130 -0.39 4.98 15.85
C GLY A 130 -1.85 5.19 16.32
N ASN A 131 -2.34 6.43 16.14
CA ASN A 131 -3.71 6.82 16.46
C ASN A 131 -4.68 6.27 15.40
N LYS A 132 -5.51 5.30 15.78
CA LYS A 132 -6.51 4.68 14.89
C LYS A 132 -7.60 5.64 14.38
N ALA A 133 -7.78 6.81 15.03
CA ALA A 133 -8.69 7.84 14.53
C ALA A 133 -8.14 8.55 13.27
N LEU A 134 -6.83 8.47 13.03
CA LEU A 134 -6.18 8.96 11.83
C LEU A 134 -6.07 7.80 10.82
N THR A 135 -7.18 7.50 10.16
CA THR A 135 -7.28 6.48 9.10
C THR A 135 -7.57 7.15 7.76
N THR A 136 -7.20 6.49 6.67
CA THR A 136 -7.63 6.90 5.32
C THR A 136 -9.15 6.89 5.22
N GLN A 137 -9.71 7.72 4.35
CA GLN A 137 -11.15 7.87 4.18
C GLN A 137 -11.50 7.65 2.70
N ALA A 138 -12.64 7.01 2.46
CA ALA A 138 -13.07 6.61 1.13
C ALA A 138 -13.05 7.77 0.09
N ASP A 139 -13.55 8.94 0.46
CA ASP A 139 -13.65 10.08 -0.47
C ASP A 139 -12.27 10.59 -0.88
N THR A 140 -11.38 10.84 0.09
CA THR A 140 -10.01 11.31 -0.18
C THR A 140 -9.18 10.26 -0.89
N THR A 141 -9.38 8.98 -0.56
CA THR A 141 -8.72 7.87 -1.25
C THR A 141 -9.12 7.78 -2.72
N LEU A 142 -10.43 7.84 -3.03
CA LEU A 142 -10.88 7.78 -4.42
C LEU A 142 -10.41 8.98 -5.25
N GLU A 143 -10.38 10.17 -4.66
CA GLU A 143 -9.85 11.37 -5.32
C GLU A 143 -8.36 11.21 -5.63
N SER A 144 -7.58 10.76 -4.65
CA SER A 144 -6.15 10.48 -4.83
C SER A 144 -5.88 9.40 -5.88
N ILE A 145 -6.69 8.34 -5.91
CA ILE A 145 -6.56 7.27 -6.91
C ILE A 145 -6.84 7.81 -8.33
N ARG A 146 -7.85 8.69 -8.52
CA ARG A 146 -8.08 9.35 -9.82
C ARG A 146 -6.85 10.15 -10.27
N LEU A 147 -6.31 10.98 -9.38
CA LEU A 147 -5.08 11.73 -9.65
C LEU A 147 -3.90 10.80 -9.99
N SER A 148 -3.79 9.68 -9.29
CA SER A 148 -2.75 8.69 -9.54
C SER A 148 -2.85 8.04 -10.90
N LEU A 149 -4.07 7.72 -11.38
CA LEU A 149 -4.27 7.15 -12.71
C LEU A 149 -3.81 8.12 -13.81
N GLU A 150 -3.95 9.43 -13.59
CA GLU A 150 -3.50 10.48 -14.53
C GLU A 150 -1.98 10.68 -14.50
N LEU A 151 -1.32 10.36 -13.36
CA LEU A 151 0.13 10.52 -13.19
C LEU A 151 0.93 9.35 -13.71
N LEU A 152 0.34 8.15 -13.80
CA LEU A 152 1.03 6.92 -14.20
C LEU A 152 1.67 7.02 -15.58
N ALA A 153 2.78 6.33 -15.74
CA ALA A 153 3.32 6.02 -17.06
C ALA A 153 2.35 5.15 -17.87
N ASP A 154 2.48 5.15 -19.20
CA ASP A 154 1.59 4.39 -20.11
C ASP A 154 1.52 2.89 -19.78
N ASP A 155 2.58 2.32 -19.22
CA ASP A 155 2.65 0.95 -18.72
C ASP A 155 2.70 0.88 -17.19
N GLY A 156 2.19 1.90 -16.51
CA GLY A 156 2.19 2.02 -15.05
C GLY A 156 1.07 1.24 -14.38
N ALA A 157 1.18 1.09 -13.06
CA ALA A 157 0.19 0.40 -12.25
C ALA A 157 -0.02 1.03 -10.86
N LEU A 158 -1.24 0.87 -10.33
CA LEU A 158 -1.56 1.10 -8.92
C LEU A 158 -1.59 -0.24 -8.18
N SER A 159 -1.00 -0.24 -6.99
CA SER A 159 -1.00 -1.33 -6.03
C SER A 159 -1.72 -0.85 -4.77
N ILE A 160 -2.93 -1.34 -4.49
CA ILE A 160 -3.74 -0.84 -3.40
C ILE A 160 -4.12 -1.99 -2.48
N THR A 161 -3.71 -1.90 -1.21
CA THR A 161 -4.10 -2.83 -0.15
C THR A 161 -5.18 -2.19 0.72
N CYS A 162 -6.33 -2.86 0.86
CA CYS A 162 -7.42 -2.45 1.74
C CYS A 162 -7.48 -3.33 2.99
N TYR A 163 -7.86 -2.74 4.12
CA TYR A 163 -7.98 -3.42 5.41
C TYR A 163 -9.42 -3.38 5.92
N PRO A 164 -10.33 -4.23 5.39
CA PRO A 164 -11.78 -4.19 5.69
C PRO A 164 -12.12 -4.73 7.09
N GLY A 165 -11.14 -4.91 7.97
CA GLY A 165 -11.33 -5.41 9.33
C GLY A 165 -12.06 -4.45 10.27
N HIS A 166 -12.25 -3.19 9.90
CA HIS A 166 -13.00 -2.15 10.60
C HIS A 166 -13.96 -1.42 9.64
N GLU A 167 -14.92 -0.68 10.19
CA GLU A 167 -16.03 -0.10 9.43
C GLU A 167 -15.56 0.81 8.29
N GLU A 168 -14.66 1.76 8.57
CA GLU A 168 -14.15 2.68 7.55
C GLU A 168 -13.38 1.95 6.45
N GLY A 169 -12.51 0.99 6.81
CA GLY A 169 -11.80 0.17 5.82
C GLY A 169 -12.73 -0.68 4.94
N ALA A 170 -13.86 -1.15 5.49
CA ALA A 170 -14.86 -1.87 4.69
C ALA A 170 -15.62 -0.93 3.74
N ARG A 171 -15.89 0.32 4.15
CA ARG A 171 -16.49 1.36 3.30
C ARG A 171 -15.53 1.74 2.17
N GLU A 172 -14.27 1.92 2.49
CA GLU A 172 -13.20 2.27 1.56
C GLU A 172 -12.99 1.17 0.50
N GLU A 173 -12.90 -0.10 0.91
CA GLU A 173 -12.83 -1.25 -0.02
C GLU A 173 -14.03 -1.30 -0.96
N LYS A 174 -15.26 -1.14 -0.43
CA LYS A 174 -16.49 -1.14 -1.23
C LYS A 174 -16.51 -0.01 -2.24
N ALA A 175 -16.14 1.20 -1.82
CA ALA A 175 -16.10 2.37 -2.69
C ALA A 175 -15.07 2.19 -3.81
N LEU A 176 -13.87 1.67 -3.46
CA LEU A 176 -12.83 1.37 -4.43
C LEU A 176 -13.24 0.28 -5.42
N LEU A 177 -13.91 -0.77 -4.96
CA LEU A 177 -14.40 -1.84 -5.85
C LEU A 177 -15.37 -1.29 -6.89
N SER A 178 -16.36 -0.49 -6.46
CA SER A 178 -17.30 0.14 -7.37
C SER A 178 -16.63 1.10 -8.36
N PHE A 179 -15.61 1.84 -7.91
CA PHE A 179 -14.81 2.71 -8.76
C PHE A 179 -14.02 1.90 -9.81
N ALA A 180 -13.36 0.83 -9.37
CA ALA A 180 -12.52 -0.01 -10.21
C ALA A 180 -13.33 -0.76 -11.29
N GLU A 181 -14.54 -1.24 -10.94
CA GLU A 181 -15.48 -1.86 -11.88
C GLU A 181 -15.94 -0.90 -13.00
N ALA A 182 -15.97 0.40 -12.72
CA ALA A 182 -16.37 1.42 -13.69
C ALA A 182 -15.23 1.91 -14.61
N LEU A 183 -13.99 1.49 -14.37
CA LEU A 183 -12.86 1.87 -15.23
C LEU A 183 -13.00 1.28 -16.64
N PRO A 184 -12.72 2.08 -17.70
CA PRO A 184 -12.82 1.62 -19.08
C PRO A 184 -11.87 0.45 -19.37
N ALA A 185 -12.40 -0.74 -19.64
CA ALA A 185 -11.64 -1.96 -19.88
C ALA A 185 -10.70 -1.89 -21.11
N LYS A 186 -10.90 -0.90 -22.00
CA LYS A 186 -9.98 -0.64 -23.11
C LYS A 186 -8.66 0.02 -22.67
N ASN A 187 -8.65 0.67 -21.51
CA ASN A 187 -7.49 1.41 -21.00
C ASN A 187 -6.89 0.75 -19.77
N TRP A 188 -7.70 0.02 -18.98
CA TRP A 188 -7.32 -0.46 -17.66
C TRP A 188 -7.60 -1.95 -17.50
N SER A 189 -6.63 -2.68 -16.96
CA SER A 189 -6.82 -4.02 -16.44
C SER A 189 -6.89 -3.95 -14.92
N VAL A 190 -7.94 -4.52 -14.34
CA VAL A 190 -8.15 -4.53 -12.90
C VAL A 190 -8.19 -5.96 -12.39
N CYS A 191 -7.32 -6.28 -11.44
CA CYS A 191 -7.38 -7.53 -10.67
C CYS A 191 -7.71 -7.22 -9.22
N PHE A 192 -8.65 -7.95 -8.66
CA PHE A 192 -9.01 -7.91 -7.25
C PHE A 192 -8.72 -9.26 -6.59
N HIS A 193 -7.82 -9.27 -5.60
CA HIS A 193 -7.43 -10.45 -4.86
C HIS A 193 -8.04 -10.44 -3.46
N ARG A 194 -8.77 -11.50 -3.15
CA ARG A 194 -9.45 -11.70 -1.86
C ARG A 194 -9.28 -13.13 -1.37
N TRP A 195 -9.03 -13.28 -0.08
CA TRP A 195 -9.01 -14.61 0.56
C TRP A 195 -10.44 -15.02 0.90
N ILE A 196 -11.03 -15.90 0.10
CA ILE A 196 -12.46 -16.29 0.21
C ILE A 196 -12.83 -16.92 1.56
N ASN A 197 -11.89 -17.59 2.22
CA ASN A 197 -12.08 -18.22 3.53
C ASN A 197 -11.66 -17.31 4.72
N ARG A 198 -11.32 -16.04 4.45
CA ARG A 198 -10.89 -15.04 5.46
C ARG A 198 -11.53 -13.70 5.17
N PRO A 199 -12.82 -13.51 5.45
CA PRO A 199 -13.61 -12.36 4.96
C PRO A 199 -13.17 -10.99 5.52
N ARG A 200 -12.39 -10.98 6.63
CA ARG A 200 -11.85 -9.75 7.22
C ARG A 200 -10.35 -9.56 6.97
N SER A 201 -9.74 -10.44 6.18
CA SER A 201 -8.34 -10.26 5.79
C SER A 201 -8.20 -9.11 4.81
N PRO A 202 -7.03 -8.48 4.76
CA PRO A 202 -6.74 -7.48 3.75
C PRO A 202 -6.97 -8.01 2.35
N SER A 203 -7.50 -7.16 1.48
CA SER A 203 -7.65 -7.41 0.04
C SER A 203 -6.64 -6.58 -0.74
N PHE A 204 -6.44 -6.91 -2.00
CA PHE A 204 -5.43 -6.29 -2.83
C PHE A 204 -5.99 -6.02 -4.22
N PHE A 205 -5.88 -4.77 -4.68
CA PHE A 205 -6.16 -4.35 -6.05
C PHE A 205 -4.85 -4.13 -6.81
N TRP A 206 -4.81 -4.62 -8.02
CA TRP A 206 -3.82 -4.27 -9.02
C TRP A 206 -4.54 -3.65 -10.21
N ILE A 207 -4.30 -2.39 -10.47
CA ILE A 207 -4.89 -1.64 -11.58
C ILE A 207 -3.74 -1.23 -12.49
N SER A 208 -3.66 -1.80 -13.69
CA SER A 208 -2.60 -1.48 -14.65
C SER A 208 -3.15 -0.85 -15.91
N HIS A 209 -2.42 0.13 -16.45
CA HIS A 209 -2.70 0.69 -17.75
C HIS A 209 -2.44 -0.37 -18.84
N LEU A 210 -3.35 -0.45 -19.81
CA LEU A 210 -3.16 -1.28 -21.00
C LEU A 210 -2.49 -0.40 -22.07
N ALA A 211 -1.25 -0.74 -22.42
CA ALA A 211 -0.47 -0.05 -23.47
C ALA A 211 -1.08 -0.26 -24.86
#